data_39d1c9ac188556b614de8f371ad8f59a
#
_entry.id   39d1c9ac188556b614de8f371ad8f59a
#
_cell.length_a   1.000
_cell.length_b   1.000
_cell.length_c   1.000
_cell.angle_alpha   90.00
_cell.angle_beta   90.00
_cell.angle_gamma   90.00
#
_symmetry.space_group_name_H-M   'P 1'
#
loop_
_entity.id
_entity.type
_entity.pdbx_description
1 polymer ?
#
loop_
_entity_poly.entity_id
_entity_poly.type
_entity_poly.pdbx_seq_one_letter_code
_entity_poly.pdbx_strand_id
1 'polypeptide(L)'
;MPGIEICRAFFFIHTKKNYFRSNVSEEESRMKNIYLAYFLIIMLSACGGKSSDTVSLSGEIKGLGNDTLYIYGADEMYDRMDTLPVENGKFAKTLSPDTLVAAWLLFSDGSRYPFFMDKGDKIHIKGSAAELNSMEITGNPHNEELTAFRKELKGLGKPSEKVLEEKAGKFINEHHSSLASIYLLDKYFAQKEKPDYTLIKQLTEHMTGELKDRPYIDGLLDRIQEEEKAATGKTAAYFRLPNAEGKQITRSNFKDQYLLIHFWASWDTVSRDSNTVYRRIYKKEQKNKKFALLGISLDLNKDNWKKAIETDTLKWEQACDLSGWETGVVKQLAIRTLPANVLLSPSGRIEGKNLSEATIEKKLKDIEEQEKKEKEKKREIENERKKKR
;
A
#
# COMPACT_ATOMS: atom_id res chain seq x y z
N MET A 1 -5.04 7.04 -2.24
CA MET A 1 -5.70 6.22 -3.27
C MET A 1 -5.97 4.82 -2.69
N PRO A 2 -7.20 4.35 -2.54
CA PRO A 2 -7.49 3.04 -1.93
C PRO A 2 -7.31 1.83 -2.87
N GLY A 3 -6.69 2.00 -4.04
CA GLY A 3 -6.71 0.99 -5.10
C GLY A 3 -5.74 -0.19 -4.97
N ILE A 4 -4.64 -0.06 -4.24
CA ILE A 4 -3.56 -1.06 -4.31
C ILE A 4 -3.80 -2.24 -3.37
N GLU A 5 -4.35 -2.02 -2.20
CA GLU A 5 -4.74 -3.12 -1.30
C GLU A 5 -5.99 -3.86 -1.79
N ILE A 6 -6.90 -3.17 -2.47
CA ILE A 6 -8.07 -3.80 -3.10
C ILE A 6 -7.60 -4.77 -4.22
N CYS A 7 -6.59 -4.43 -5.00
CA CYS A 7 -6.04 -5.34 -6.00
C CYS A 7 -5.42 -6.61 -5.38
N ARG A 8 -4.71 -6.52 -4.25
CA ARG A 8 -4.17 -7.72 -3.58
C ARG A 8 -5.28 -8.61 -3.01
N ALA A 9 -6.28 -8.01 -2.36
CA ALA A 9 -7.43 -8.76 -1.84
C ALA A 9 -8.31 -9.32 -2.98
N PHE A 10 -8.55 -8.55 -4.06
CA PHE A 10 -9.34 -9.01 -5.21
C PHE A 10 -8.62 -10.10 -6.02
N PHE A 11 -7.32 -10.02 -6.20
CA PHE A 11 -6.58 -11.08 -6.89
C PHE A 11 -6.59 -12.39 -6.10
N PHE A 12 -6.45 -12.32 -4.78
CA PHE A 12 -6.53 -13.48 -3.89
C PHE A 12 -7.95 -14.06 -3.83
N ILE A 13 -8.97 -13.20 -3.85
CA ILE A 13 -10.40 -13.60 -3.84
C ILE A 13 -10.82 -14.19 -5.20
N HIS A 14 -10.35 -13.62 -6.31
CA HIS A 14 -10.77 -14.09 -7.65
C HIS A 14 -10.18 -15.45 -8.01
N THR A 15 -8.93 -15.71 -7.65
CA THR A 15 -8.29 -17.02 -7.88
C THR A 15 -8.88 -18.11 -6.98
N LYS A 16 -9.26 -17.81 -5.72
CA LYS A 16 -9.94 -18.79 -4.86
C LYS A 16 -11.44 -18.97 -5.17
N LYS A 17 -12.13 -17.92 -5.62
CA LYS A 17 -13.57 -18.01 -5.99
C LYS A 17 -13.81 -18.95 -7.17
N ASN A 18 -12.89 -19.03 -8.12
CA ASN A 18 -12.99 -19.97 -9.24
C ASN A 18 -12.67 -21.42 -8.87
N TYR A 19 -11.84 -21.64 -7.83
CA TYR A 19 -11.57 -23.00 -7.31
C TYR A 19 -12.75 -23.55 -6.49
N PHE A 20 -13.52 -22.68 -5.81
CA PHE A 20 -14.64 -23.09 -4.93
C PHE A 20 -15.96 -23.33 -5.67
N ARG A 21 -16.17 -22.71 -6.84
CA ARG A 21 -17.44 -22.84 -7.57
C ARG A 21 -17.74 -24.24 -8.11
N SER A 22 -16.75 -25.12 -8.19
CA SER A 22 -16.93 -26.49 -8.70
C SER A 22 -17.31 -27.53 -7.64
N ASN A 23 -17.20 -27.22 -6.34
CA ASN A 23 -17.42 -28.21 -5.26
C ASN A 23 -18.59 -27.91 -4.29
N VAL A 24 -19.35 -26.83 -4.50
CA VAL A 24 -20.36 -26.36 -3.52
C VAL A 24 -21.79 -26.94 -3.76
N SER A 25 -22.06 -27.59 -4.90
CA SER A 25 -23.43 -27.94 -5.26
C SER A 25 -23.97 -29.24 -4.62
N GLU A 26 -23.16 -30.05 -3.96
CA GLU A 26 -23.63 -31.33 -3.36
C GLU A 26 -23.67 -31.35 -1.83
N GLU A 27 -23.02 -30.44 -1.12
CA GLU A 27 -23.03 -30.42 0.36
C GLU A 27 -24.12 -29.54 1.00
N GLU A 28 -24.73 -28.63 0.28
CA GLU A 28 -25.71 -27.67 0.84
C GLU A 28 -27.02 -28.34 1.36
N SER A 29 -27.40 -29.52 0.85
CA SER A 29 -28.66 -30.14 1.26
C SER A 29 -28.58 -30.96 2.55
N ARG A 30 -27.37 -31.41 2.94
CA ARG A 30 -27.16 -32.21 4.16
C ARG A 30 -26.94 -31.38 5.43
N MET A 31 -26.53 -30.11 5.32
CA MET A 31 -26.15 -29.28 6.48
C MET A 31 -27.30 -28.56 7.18
N LYS A 32 -28.43 -28.36 6.53
CA LYS A 32 -29.59 -27.63 7.14
C LYS A 32 -30.14 -28.22 8.43
N ASN A 33 -30.06 -29.54 8.60
CA ASN A 33 -30.63 -30.21 9.79
C ASN A 33 -29.62 -30.39 10.95
N ILE A 34 -28.34 -30.22 10.71
CA ILE A 34 -27.27 -30.35 11.74
C ILE A 34 -27.10 -29.07 12.53
N TYR A 35 -27.34 -27.90 11.92
CA TYR A 35 -27.12 -26.61 12.60
C TYR A 35 -28.15 -26.28 13.67
N LEU A 36 -29.40 -26.79 13.57
CA LEU A 36 -30.42 -26.55 14.59
C LEU A 36 -30.12 -27.32 15.90
N ALA A 37 -29.45 -28.46 15.82
CA ALA A 37 -29.09 -29.27 17.00
C ALA A 37 -27.86 -28.71 17.72
N TYR A 38 -26.93 -28.07 17.00
CA TYR A 38 -25.71 -27.46 17.58
C TYR A 38 -25.98 -26.18 18.38
N PHE A 39 -27.04 -25.46 18.05
CA PHE A 39 -27.40 -24.21 18.77
C PHE A 39 -27.92 -24.51 20.21
N LEU A 40 -28.41 -25.71 20.47
CA LEU A 40 -28.94 -26.10 21.80
C LEU A 40 -27.86 -26.65 22.75
N ILE A 41 -26.72 -27.12 22.23
CA ILE A 41 -25.67 -27.81 23.05
C ILE A 41 -24.66 -26.77 23.64
N ILE A 42 -24.57 -25.55 23.12
CA ILE A 42 -23.62 -24.54 23.59
C ILE A 42 -24.05 -23.87 24.92
N MET A 43 -25.26 -24.10 25.40
CA MET A 43 -25.77 -23.47 26.65
C MET A 43 -25.41 -24.20 27.97
N LEU A 44 -24.67 -25.30 27.95
CA LEU A 44 -24.44 -26.14 29.15
C LEU A 44 -22.97 -26.51 29.41
N SER A 45 -22.03 -25.57 29.25
CA SER A 45 -20.66 -25.82 29.72
C SER A 45 -20.04 -24.59 30.37
N ALA A 46 -20.63 -24.13 31.46
CA ALA A 46 -20.00 -23.19 32.38
C ALA A 46 -19.51 -23.99 33.60
N CYS A 47 -18.26 -24.47 33.56
CA CYS A 47 -17.40 -24.65 34.73
C CYS A 47 -16.05 -25.29 34.31
N GLY A 48 -14.93 -24.65 34.69
CA GLY A 48 -13.60 -25.26 34.71
C GLY A 48 -12.57 -24.56 33.80
N GLY A 49 -11.81 -23.66 34.35
CA GLY A 49 -10.77 -22.88 33.65
C GLY A 49 -9.67 -23.73 33.02
N LYS A 50 -9.83 -24.01 31.74
CA LYS A 50 -8.71 -24.13 30.77
C LYS A 50 -8.89 -22.93 29.83
N SER A 51 -7.84 -22.13 29.65
CA SER A 51 -7.84 -21.14 28.58
C SER A 51 -8.18 -21.88 27.28
N SER A 52 -9.32 -21.54 26.68
CA SER A 52 -9.70 -22.13 25.39
C SER A 52 -8.70 -21.67 24.36
N ASP A 53 -8.12 -22.59 23.58
CA ASP A 53 -7.25 -22.24 22.45
C ASP A 53 -8.06 -21.64 21.27
N THR A 54 -9.34 -21.41 21.48
CA THR A 54 -10.28 -20.92 20.45
C THR A 54 -10.96 -19.64 20.89
N VAL A 55 -11.34 -18.83 19.89
CA VAL A 55 -12.14 -17.62 20.03
C VAL A 55 -13.60 -17.96 19.74
N SER A 56 -14.52 -17.53 20.60
CA SER A 56 -15.96 -17.57 20.32
C SER A 56 -16.37 -16.20 19.76
N LEU A 57 -16.65 -16.14 18.46
CA LEU A 57 -17.18 -14.95 17.79
C LEU A 57 -18.68 -15.06 17.63
N SER A 58 -19.42 -14.06 18.04
CA SER A 58 -20.89 -13.98 17.85
C SER A 58 -21.31 -12.53 17.61
N GLY A 59 -22.50 -12.33 17.05
CA GLY A 59 -22.98 -10.97 16.88
C GLY A 59 -24.34 -10.85 16.21
N GLU A 60 -24.80 -9.60 16.16
CA GLU A 60 -26.00 -9.17 15.47
C GLU A 60 -25.76 -7.83 14.78
N ILE A 61 -25.93 -7.81 13.46
CA ILE A 61 -25.82 -6.60 12.64
C ILE A 61 -27.19 -6.33 12.00
N LYS A 62 -27.88 -5.32 12.51
CA LYS A 62 -29.21 -4.93 12.03
C LYS A 62 -29.16 -4.51 10.57
N GLY A 63 -30.13 -4.97 9.80
CA GLY A 63 -30.24 -4.62 8.37
C GLY A 63 -29.33 -5.42 7.43
N LEU A 64 -28.50 -6.35 7.94
CA LEU A 64 -27.66 -7.20 7.11
C LEU A 64 -28.43 -8.35 6.45
N GLY A 65 -29.51 -8.83 7.10
CA GLY A 65 -30.33 -9.94 6.56
C GLY A 65 -29.57 -11.26 6.55
N ASN A 66 -29.72 -12.04 5.46
CA ASN A 66 -28.97 -13.25 5.21
C ASN A 66 -27.81 -12.91 4.26
N ASP A 67 -26.58 -13.16 4.69
CA ASP A 67 -25.36 -12.82 3.96
C ASP A 67 -24.22 -13.78 4.34
N THR A 68 -23.08 -13.63 3.71
CA THR A 68 -21.84 -14.31 4.12
C THR A 68 -20.76 -13.26 4.28
N LEU A 69 -20.26 -13.10 5.49
CA LEU A 69 -19.11 -12.26 5.77
C LEU A 69 -17.83 -13.11 5.67
N TYR A 70 -16.70 -12.43 5.48
CA TYR A 70 -15.40 -13.07 5.44
C TYR A 70 -14.50 -12.47 6.49
N ILE A 71 -13.68 -13.31 7.12
CA ILE A 71 -12.68 -12.91 8.11
C ILE A 71 -11.31 -13.21 7.52
N TYR A 72 -10.42 -12.24 7.47
CA TYR A 72 -9.03 -12.41 7.03
C TYR A 72 -8.09 -11.51 7.82
N GLY A 73 -6.80 -11.86 7.87
CA GLY A 73 -5.79 -11.12 8.61
C GLY A 73 -5.60 -9.69 8.10
N ALA A 74 -5.39 -8.76 9.01
CA ALA A 74 -4.97 -7.40 8.69
C ALA A 74 -3.45 -7.30 8.52
N ASP A 75 -2.73 -8.21 9.13
CA ASP A 75 -1.29 -8.44 9.00
C ASP A 75 -1.02 -9.93 8.68
N GLU A 76 0.25 -10.32 8.58
CA GLU A 76 0.66 -11.69 8.25
C GLU A 76 0.46 -12.70 9.40
N MET A 77 -0.07 -12.24 10.55
CA MET A 77 -0.28 -13.08 11.74
C MET A 77 -1.53 -13.98 11.64
N TYR A 78 -2.37 -13.79 10.62
CA TYR A 78 -3.54 -14.63 10.32
C TYR A 78 -3.62 -14.88 8.82
N ASP A 79 -3.08 -15.99 8.37
CA ASP A 79 -2.81 -16.32 6.96
C ASP A 79 -3.98 -17.00 6.23
N ARG A 80 -5.12 -17.15 6.91
CA ARG A 80 -6.32 -17.84 6.37
C ARG A 80 -7.50 -16.87 6.18
N MET A 81 -8.46 -17.32 5.40
CA MET A 81 -9.74 -16.66 5.22
C MET A 81 -10.84 -17.57 5.72
N ASP A 82 -11.62 -17.08 6.67
CA ASP A 82 -12.77 -17.75 7.21
C ASP A 82 -14.06 -17.17 6.66
N THR A 83 -15.03 -18.04 6.36
CA THR A 83 -16.41 -17.63 6.03
C THR A 83 -17.25 -17.56 7.30
N LEU A 84 -18.10 -16.55 7.39
CA LEU A 84 -19.01 -16.33 8.50
C LEU A 84 -20.45 -16.20 7.96
N PRO A 85 -21.23 -17.31 7.94
CA PRO A 85 -22.63 -17.26 7.54
C PRO A 85 -23.45 -16.40 8.50
N VAL A 86 -24.33 -15.56 7.95
CA VAL A 86 -25.24 -14.67 8.66
C VAL A 86 -26.66 -15.03 8.34
N GLU A 87 -27.48 -15.26 9.37
CA GLU A 87 -28.91 -15.55 9.26
C GLU A 87 -29.71 -14.50 10.03
N ASN A 88 -30.56 -13.76 9.32
CA ASN A 88 -31.34 -12.66 9.90
C ASN A 88 -30.49 -11.64 10.68
N GLY A 89 -29.31 -11.34 10.16
CA GLY A 89 -28.36 -10.42 10.77
C GLY A 89 -27.56 -11.01 11.93
N LYS A 90 -27.74 -12.28 12.30
CA LYS A 90 -27.06 -12.95 13.41
C LYS A 90 -26.05 -13.97 12.91
N PHE A 91 -24.97 -14.10 13.65
CA PHE A 91 -23.88 -15.03 13.35
C PHE A 91 -23.22 -15.55 14.61
N ALA A 92 -22.62 -16.73 14.48
CA ALA A 92 -21.72 -17.30 15.48
C ALA A 92 -20.69 -18.19 14.79
N LYS A 93 -19.43 -18.13 15.23
CA LYS A 93 -18.33 -18.95 14.72
C LYS A 93 -17.26 -19.13 15.78
N THR A 94 -16.64 -20.32 15.80
CA THR A 94 -15.42 -20.58 16.56
C THR A 94 -14.22 -20.40 15.62
N LEU A 95 -13.23 -19.61 16.06
CA LEU A 95 -11.99 -19.36 15.36
C LEU A 95 -10.82 -19.87 16.22
N SER A 96 -9.70 -20.19 15.60
CA SER A 96 -8.51 -20.70 16.29
C SER A 96 -7.26 -19.92 15.84
N PRO A 97 -7.09 -18.68 16.29
CA PRO A 97 -5.86 -17.93 16.02
C PRO A 97 -4.69 -18.55 16.81
N ASP A 98 -3.49 -18.45 16.26
CA ASP A 98 -2.30 -18.97 16.93
C ASP A 98 -1.75 -17.99 17.98
N THR A 99 -2.07 -16.72 17.85
CA THR A 99 -1.66 -15.62 18.74
C THR A 99 -2.69 -14.49 18.67
N LEU A 100 -2.49 -13.42 19.41
CA LEU A 100 -3.24 -12.15 19.25
C LEU A 100 -3.11 -11.65 17.80
N VAL A 101 -4.23 -11.45 17.12
CA VAL A 101 -4.27 -11.02 15.72
C VAL A 101 -5.20 -9.84 15.49
N ALA A 102 -4.84 -9.03 14.49
CA ALA A 102 -5.73 -8.06 13.87
C ALA A 102 -6.39 -8.69 12.65
N ALA A 103 -7.70 -8.58 12.53
CA ALA A 103 -8.46 -9.15 11.43
C ALA A 103 -9.47 -8.14 10.86
N TRP A 104 -9.86 -8.38 9.63
CA TRP A 104 -10.93 -7.65 8.96
C TRP A 104 -12.17 -8.51 8.86
N LEU A 105 -13.30 -7.92 9.20
CA LEU A 105 -14.61 -8.42 8.84
C LEU A 105 -14.99 -7.77 7.52
N LEU A 106 -15.04 -8.55 6.43
CA LEU A 106 -15.34 -8.08 5.08
C LEU A 106 -16.80 -8.37 4.76
N PHE A 107 -17.51 -7.37 4.29
CA PHE A 107 -18.90 -7.40 3.87
C PHE A 107 -19.01 -7.67 2.36
N SER A 108 -20.17 -8.10 1.92
CA SER A 108 -20.46 -8.42 0.50
C SER A 108 -20.36 -7.21 -0.43
N ASP A 109 -20.55 -5.99 0.08
CA ASP A 109 -20.39 -4.71 -0.65
C ASP A 109 -18.92 -4.25 -0.77
N GLY A 110 -17.98 -5.02 -0.19
CA GLY A 110 -16.55 -4.69 -0.16
C GLY A 110 -16.13 -3.80 1.00
N SER A 111 -17.07 -3.33 1.83
CA SER A 111 -16.72 -2.61 3.06
C SER A 111 -16.08 -3.54 4.08
N ARG A 112 -15.23 -2.98 4.95
CA ARG A 112 -14.52 -3.78 5.95
C ARG A 112 -14.47 -3.09 7.31
N TYR A 113 -14.47 -3.89 8.36
CA TYR A 113 -14.38 -3.42 9.73
C TYR A 113 -13.28 -4.18 10.50
N PRO A 114 -12.35 -3.51 11.17
CA PRO A 114 -11.28 -4.18 11.94
C PRO A 114 -11.82 -4.71 13.26
N PHE A 115 -11.32 -5.85 13.66
CA PHE A 115 -11.47 -6.38 15.01
C PHE A 115 -10.22 -7.17 15.42
N PHE A 116 -10.06 -7.38 16.70
CA PHE A 116 -8.91 -8.04 17.29
C PHE A 116 -9.35 -9.27 18.04
N MET A 117 -8.55 -10.32 18.01
CA MET A 117 -8.87 -11.57 18.68
C MET A 117 -7.62 -12.27 19.21
N ASP A 118 -7.72 -12.86 20.39
CA ASP A 118 -6.72 -13.71 21.00
C ASP A 118 -7.35 -15.00 21.51
N LYS A 119 -6.52 -15.99 21.79
CA LYS A 119 -6.97 -17.27 22.40
C LYS A 119 -7.81 -17.02 23.64
N GLY A 120 -8.94 -17.72 23.71
CA GLY A 120 -9.86 -17.63 24.84
C GLY A 120 -10.88 -16.51 24.77
N ASP A 121 -10.78 -15.59 23.81
CA ASP A 121 -11.72 -14.47 23.69
C ASP A 121 -13.16 -14.92 23.40
N LYS A 122 -14.09 -14.16 23.98
CA LYS A 122 -15.54 -14.27 23.70
C LYS A 122 -16.02 -12.98 23.08
N ILE A 123 -15.79 -12.84 21.78
CA ILE A 123 -16.05 -11.61 21.05
C ILE A 123 -17.52 -11.52 20.67
N HIS A 124 -18.12 -10.36 20.96
CA HIS A 124 -19.48 -10.05 20.57
C HIS A 124 -19.54 -8.75 19.77
N ILE A 125 -20.11 -8.82 18.56
CA ILE A 125 -20.25 -7.69 17.63
C ILE A 125 -21.71 -7.27 17.55
N LYS A 126 -22.00 -5.99 17.79
CA LYS A 126 -23.30 -5.35 17.59
C LYS A 126 -23.18 -4.15 16.68
N GLY A 127 -24.15 -3.96 15.77
CA GLY A 127 -24.15 -2.80 14.89
C GLY A 127 -25.30 -2.75 13.91
N SER A 128 -25.12 -1.93 12.90
CA SER A 128 -26.04 -1.79 11.78
C SER A 128 -25.26 -1.75 10.46
N ALA A 129 -25.74 -2.46 9.45
CA ALA A 129 -25.18 -2.43 8.11
C ALA A 129 -25.24 -1.03 7.48
N ALA A 130 -26.22 -0.20 7.87
CA ALA A 130 -26.32 1.20 7.42
C ALA A 130 -25.25 2.12 8.04
N GLU A 131 -24.63 1.73 9.15
CA GLU A 131 -23.67 2.58 9.88
C GLU A 131 -22.53 1.73 10.49
N LEU A 132 -21.66 1.18 9.64
CA LEU A 132 -20.57 0.29 10.08
C LEU A 132 -19.63 0.97 11.10
N ASN A 133 -19.44 2.27 11.01
CA ASN A 133 -18.58 3.02 11.96
C ASN A 133 -19.15 3.06 13.39
N SER A 134 -20.43 2.66 13.59
CA SER A 134 -21.06 2.61 14.91
C SER A 134 -21.11 1.19 15.49
N MET A 135 -20.42 0.23 14.89
CA MET A 135 -20.33 -1.12 15.45
C MET A 135 -19.60 -1.10 16.80
N GLU A 136 -20.16 -1.85 17.72
CA GLU A 136 -19.60 -2.08 19.05
C GLU A 136 -19.07 -3.51 19.13
N ILE A 137 -17.80 -3.65 19.50
CA ILE A 137 -17.17 -4.95 19.69
C ILE A 137 -16.68 -5.05 21.13
N THR A 138 -17.05 -6.13 21.80
CA THR A 138 -16.68 -6.41 23.20
C THR A 138 -16.01 -7.78 23.31
N GLY A 139 -15.45 -8.11 24.48
CA GLY A 139 -14.84 -9.40 24.79
C GLY A 139 -13.35 -9.51 24.40
N ASN A 140 -12.74 -8.38 24.07
CA ASN A 140 -11.29 -8.22 23.92
C ASN A 140 -10.93 -6.75 24.19
N PRO A 141 -9.93 -6.44 25.02
CA PRO A 141 -9.61 -5.06 25.39
C PRO A 141 -9.34 -4.14 24.20
N HIS A 142 -8.61 -4.60 23.19
CA HIS A 142 -8.28 -3.79 22.00
C HIS A 142 -9.52 -3.39 21.20
N ASN A 143 -10.54 -4.26 21.15
CA ASN A 143 -11.83 -3.96 20.53
C ASN A 143 -12.61 -2.93 21.32
N GLU A 144 -12.62 -3.05 22.65
CA GLU A 144 -13.33 -2.12 23.54
C GLU A 144 -12.71 -0.71 23.50
N GLU A 145 -11.39 -0.64 23.49
CA GLU A 145 -10.64 0.61 23.32
C GLU A 145 -10.95 1.29 21.97
N LEU A 146 -10.92 0.54 20.85
CA LEU A 146 -11.28 1.06 19.55
C LEU A 146 -12.75 1.51 19.48
N THR A 147 -13.64 0.75 20.10
CA THR A 147 -15.08 1.10 20.22
C THR A 147 -15.24 2.40 20.98
N ALA A 148 -14.57 2.56 22.13
CA ALA A 148 -14.59 3.79 22.92
C ALA A 148 -14.07 4.99 22.14
N PHE A 149 -12.94 4.85 21.46
CA PHE A 149 -12.38 5.88 20.58
C PHE A 149 -13.37 6.32 19.50
N ARG A 150 -14.05 5.39 18.84
CA ARG A 150 -15.04 5.69 17.79
C ARG A 150 -16.28 6.38 18.36
N LYS A 151 -16.73 6.00 19.56
CA LYS A 151 -17.82 6.70 20.26
C LYS A 151 -17.45 8.14 20.58
N GLU A 152 -16.21 8.39 21.03
CA GLU A 152 -15.69 9.75 21.24
C GLU A 152 -15.74 10.57 19.97
N LEU A 153 -15.22 10.04 18.85
CA LEU A 153 -15.24 10.73 17.56
C LEU A 153 -16.66 11.03 17.08
N LYS A 154 -17.60 10.09 17.26
CA LYS A 154 -19.02 10.29 16.90
C LYS A 154 -19.63 11.47 17.69
N GLY A 155 -19.26 11.64 18.96
CA GLY A 155 -19.66 12.77 19.78
C GLY A 155 -19.19 14.13 19.28
N LEU A 156 -18.14 14.18 18.46
CA LEU A 156 -17.61 15.40 17.86
C LEU A 156 -18.35 15.82 16.55
N GLY A 157 -19.28 15.01 16.05
CA GLY A 157 -20.00 15.28 14.81
C GLY A 157 -19.14 15.07 13.57
N LYS A 158 -18.72 16.15 12.90
CA LYS A 158 -17.83 16.11 11.73
C LYS A 158 -16.49 16.78 12.03
N PRO A 159 -15.59 16.13 12.76
CA PRO A 159 -14.30 16.72 13.10
C PRO A 159 -13.42 16.89 11.84
N SER A 160 -12.55 17.92 11.86
CA SER A 160 -11.56 18.11 10.81
C SER A 160 -10.50 17.00 10.85
N GLU A 161 -9.78 16.79 9.74
CA GLU A 161 -8.70 15.81 9.64
C GLU A 161 -7.64 16.03 10.75
N LYS A 162 -7.29 17.29 11.01
CA LYS A 162 -6.35 17.65 12.08
C LYS A 162 -6.82 17.19 13.46
N VAL A 163 -8.09 17.35 13.78
CA VAL A 163 -8.67 16.88 15.06
C VAL A 163 -8.66 15.36 15.14
N LEU A 164 -8.93 14.67 14.02
CA LEU A 164 -8.85 13.20 13.95
C LEU A 164 -7.42 12.71 14.22
N GLU A 165 -6.42 13.36 13.64
CA GLU A 165 -5.00 13.04 13.86
C GLU A 165 -4.58 13.32 15.31
N GLU A 166 -4.95 14.46 15.87
CA GLU A 166 -4.66 14.79 17.27
C GLU A 166 -5.26 13.74 18.23
N LYS A 167 -6.51 13.33 18.00
CA LYS A 167 -7.17 12.30 18.82
C LYS A 167 -6.53 10.92 18.62
N ALA A 168 -6.21 10.54 17.38
CA ALA A 168 -5.55 9.27 17.10
C ALA A 168 -4.13 9.22 17.67
N GLY A 169 -3.36 10.30 17.54
CA GLY A 169 -2.02 10.39 18.13
C GLY A 169 -2.04 10.31 19.67
N LYS A 170 -3.01 11.00 20.30
CA LYS A 170 -3.20 10.88 21.75
C LYS A 170 -3.53 9.44 22.14
N PHE A 171 -4.49 8.80 21.45
CA PHE A 171 -4.85 7.40 21.69
C PHE A 171 -3.64 6.47 21.59
N ILE A 172 -2.83 6.58 20.53
CA ILE A 172 -1.64 5.74 20.30
C ILE A 172 -0.65 5.89 21.47
N ASN A 173 -0.44 7.11 21.97
CA ASN A 173 0.45 7.36 23.11
C ASN A 173 -0.11 6.84 24.44
N GLU A 174 -1.42 6.79 24.63
CA GLU A 174 -2.07 6.29 25.85
C GLU A 174 -2.26 4.77 25.83
N HIS A 175 -2.41 4.16 24.64
CA HIS A 175 -2.67 2.74 24.42
C HIS A 175 -1.53 2.05 23.66
N HIS A 176 -0.30 2.26 24.10
CA HIS A 176 0.94 1.83 23.43
C HIS A 176 1.12 0.30 23.28
N SER A 177 0.27 -0.51 23.95
CA SER A 177 0.22 -1.98 23.83
C SER A 177 -0.99 -2.50 23.05
N SER A 178 -1.84 -1.61 22.53
CA SER A 178 -3.07 -1.97 21.85
C SER A 178 -2.89 -2.14 20.34
N LEU A 179 -3.38 -3.25 19.75
CA LEU A 179 -3.45 -3.39 18.30
C LEU A 179 -4.32 -2.32 17.63
N ALA A 180 -5.26 -1.71 18.37
CA ALA A 180 -6.01 -0.56 17.89
C ALA A 180 -5.08 0.62 17.55
N SER A 181 -3.95 0.77 18.25
CA SER A 181 -2.95 1.81 17.97
C SER A 181 -2.29 1.61 16.61
N ILE A 182 -1.98 0.37 16.21
CA ILE A 182 -1.47 0.06 14.86
C ILE A 182 -2.52 0.41 13.81
N TYR A 183 -3.77 0.03 14.02
CA TYR A 183 -4.87 0.37 13.11
C TYR A 183 -5.04 1.88 12.93
N LEU A 184 -4.98 2.64 14.03
CA LEU A 184 -5.13 4.09 13.98
C LEU A 184 -3.89 4.78 13.38
N LEU A 185 -2.70 4.25 13.61
CA LEU A 185 -1.46 4.70 12.97
C LEU A 185 -1.56 4.55 11.45
N ASP A 186 -2.00 3.38 10.99
CA ASP A 186 -2.20 3.14 9.56
C ASP A 186 -3.21 4.11 8.98
N LYS A 187 -4.41 4.16 9.56
CA LYS A 187 -5.55 4.91 9.05
C LYS A 187 -5.33 6.41 8.99
N TYR A 188 -4.74 7.01 10.02
CA TYR A 188 -4.67 8.46 10.16
C TYR A 188 -3.31 9.08 9.84
N PHE A 189 -2.25 8.26 9.73
CA PHE A 189 -0.90 8.76 9.50
C PHE A 189 -0.21 8.12 8.30
N ALA A 190 -0.21 6.78 8.20
CA ALA A 190 0.56 6.09 7.17
C ALA A 190 -0.11 6.11 5.78
N GLN A 191 -1.45 6.09 5.71
CA GLN A 191 -2.20 6.10 4.45
C GLN A 191 -2.46 7.50 3.87
N LYS A 192 -1.88 8.55 4.44
CA LYS A 192 -1.99 9.91 3.91
C LYS A 192 -1.28 10.04 2.57
N GLU A 193 -1.76 10.96 1.74
CA GLU A 193 -1.08 11.29 0.47
C GLU A 193 0.36 11.79 0.71
N LYS A 194 0.57 12.53 1.82
CA LYS A 194 1.88 13.02 2.26
C LYS A 194 2.07 12.70 3.75
N PRO A 195 2.53 11.49 4.07
CA PRO A 195 2.73 11.08 5.45
C PRO A 195 3.85 11.89 6.11
N ASP A 196 3.67 12.23 7.38
CA ASP A 196 4.76 12.74 8.21
C ASP A 196 5.56 11.57 8.79
N TYR A 197 6.62 11.19 8.11
CA TYR A 197 7.46 10.06 8.51
C TYR A 197 8.15 10.26 9.85
N THR A 198 8.44 11.52 10.23
CA THR A 198 9.03 11.82 11.55
C THR A 198 8.03 11.52 12.65
N LEU A 199 6.80 11.99 12.50
CA LEU A 199 5.73 11.72 13.46
C LEU A 199 5.39 10.22 13.53
N ILE A 200 5.31 9.53 12.39
CA ILE A 200 5.05 8.07 12.37
C ILE A 200 6.13 7.33 13.16
N LYS A 201 7.41 7.63 12.94
CA LYS A 201 8.51 7.03 13.71
C LYS A 201 8.41 7.32 15.20
N GLN A 202 8.09 8.55 15.58
CA GLN A 202 7.89 8.90 17.00
C GLN A 202 6.74 8.10 17.62
N LEU A 203 5.60 7.98 16.94
CA LEU A 203 4.46 7.20 17.44
C LEU A 203 4.79 5.71 17.58
N THR A 204 5.57 5.14 16.65
CA THR A 204 5.99 3.74 16.71
C THR A 204 7.04 3.49 17.81
N GLU A 205 7.88 4.48 18.13
CA GLU A 205 8.88 4.36 19.22
C GLU A 205 8.23 4.16 20.60
N HIS A 206 7.04 4.72 20.82
CA HIS A 206 6.30 4.59 22.08
C HIS A 206 5.54 3.27 22.21
N MET A 207 5.40 2.48 21.13
CA MET A 207 4.73 1.18 21.19
C MET A 207 5.56 0.17 22.00
N THR A 208 4.90 -0.82 22.61
CA THR A 208 5.59 -1.91 23.33
C THR A 208 6.34 -2.83 22.36
N GLY A 209 7.28 -3.65 22.88
CA GLY A 209 8.06 -4.59 22.08
C GLY A 209 7.20 -5.48 21.20
N GLU A 210 6.13 -6.07 21.73
CA GLU A 210 5.23 -6.94 20.97
C GLU A 210 4.59 -6.25 19.76
N LEU A 211 4.24 -4.95 19.85
CA LEU A 211 3.71 -4.20 18.73
C LEU A 211 4.81 -3.80 17.73
N LYS A 212 6.03 -3.49 18.21
CA LYS A 212 7.16 -3.15 17.34
C LYS A 212 7.56 -4.32 16.45
N ASP A 213 7.50 -5.52 16.98
CA ASP A 213 7.89 -6.76 16.29
C ASP A 213 6.77 -7.27 15.33
N ARG A 214 5.72 -6.49 15.13
CA ARG A 214 4.66 -6.85 14.16
C ARG A 214 5.12 -6.64 12.73
N PRO A 215 4.87 -7.59 11.82
CA PRO A 215 5.25 -7.49 10.40
C PRO A 215 4.79 -6.20 9.74
N TYR A 216 3.61 -5.69 10.15
CA TYR A 216 3.11 -4.40 9.66
C TYR A 216 4.03 -3.23 10.04
N ILE A 217 4.49 -3.16 11.29
CA ILE A 217 5.36 -2.08 11.78
C ILE A 217 6.72 -2.16 11.11
N ASP A 218 7.32 -3.35 11.05
CA ASP A 218 8.60 -3.58 10.36
C ASP A 218 8.51 -3.15 8.91
N GLY A 219 7.50 -3.63 8.19
CA GLY A 219 7.27 -3.25 6.79
C GLY A 219 6.96 -1.76 6.60
N LEU A 220 6.32 -1.09 7.56
CA LEU A 220 6.09 0.35 7.53
C LEU A 220 7.40 1.13 7.70
N LEU A 221 8.22 0.76 8.68
CA LEU A 221 9.50 1.42 8.96
C LEU A 221 10.50 1.21 7.81
N ASP A 222 10.53 0.01 7.22
CA ASP A 222 11.33 -0.28 6.02
C ASP A 222 10.89 0.59 4.84
N ARG A 223 9.59 0.72 4.59
CA ARG A 223 9.06 1.62 3.54
C ARG A 223 9.44 3.07 3.79
N ILE A 224 9.37 3.55 5.03
CA ILE A 224 9.80 4.91 5.38
C ILE A 224 11.30 5.08 5.10
N GLN A 225 12.13 4.11 5.48
CA GLN A 225 13.56 4.17 5.22
C GLN A 225 13.87 4.22 3.71
N GLU A 226 13.15 3.43 2.91
CA GLU A 226 13.30 3.46 1.45
C GLU A 226 12.90 4.83 0.87
N GLU A 227 11.78 5.42 1.32
CA GLU A 227 11.35 6.75 0.90
C GLU A 227 12.35 7.83 1.31
N GLU A 228 12.92 7.78 2.51
CA GLU A 228 13.96 8.71 2.96
C GLU A 228 15.24 8.60 2.13
N LYS A 229 15.65 7.38 1.75
CA LYS A 229 16.79 7.15 0.85
C LYS A 229 16.52 7.64 -0.57
N ALA A 230 15.28 7.55 -1.01
CA ALA A 230 14.83 7.98 -2.34
C ALA A 230 14.24 9.40 -2.38
N ALA A 231 14.44 10.20 -1.32
CA ALA A 231 13.92 11.56 -1.25
C ALA A 231 14.66 12.50 -2.21
N THR A 232 13.99 13.56 -2.64
CA THR A 232 14.59 14.63 -3.43
C THR A 232 15.84 15.18 -2.75
N GLY A 233 16.91 15.38 -3.52
CA GLY A 233 18.22 15.82 -3.04
C GLY A 233 19.14 14.67 -2.61
N LYS A 234 18.66 13.45 -2.45
CA LYS A 234 19.51 12.27 -2.19
C LYS A 234 20.11 11.74 -3.50
N THR A 235 21.21 11.01 -3.39
CA THR A 235 21.81 10.33 -4.55
C THR A 235 21.08 9.02 -4.79
N ALA A 236 20.60 8.84 -6.01
CA ALA A 236 19.97 7.59 -6.42
C ALA A 236 20.98 6.44 -6.38
N ALA A 237 20.54 5.28 -5.90
CA ALA A 237 21.36 4.09 -5.90
C ALA A 237 21.72 3.66 -7.33
N TYR A 238 22.80 2.91 -7.45
CA TYR A 238 23.20 2.33 -8.72
C TYR A 238 22.24 1.25 -9.18
N PHE A 239 21.89 1.25 -10.46
CA PHE A 239 21.07 0.20 -11.06
C PHE A 239 21.74 -0.40 -12.31
N ARG A 240 21.37 -1.62 -12.61
CA ARG A 240 21.79 -2.35 -13.79
C ARG A 240 20.66 -3.27 -14.27
N LEU A 241 20.14 -3.00 -15.48
CA LEU A 241 18.99 -3.70 -16.04
C LEU A 241 19.27 -4.04 -17.51
N PRO A 242 18.83 -5.20 -18.03
CA PRO A 242 18.93 -5.51 -19.45
C PRO A 242 17.89 -4.71 -20.27
N ASN A 243 18.27 -4.29 -21.48
CA ASN A 243 17.34 -3.81 -22.48
C ASN A 243 16.72 -4.96 -23.30
N ALA A 244 15.90 -4.63 -24.30
CA ALA A 244 15.20 -5.63 -25.13
C ALA A 244 16.15 -6.58 -25.87
N GLU A 245 17.35 -6.12 -26.19
CA GLU A 245 18.43 -6.89 -26.86
C GLU A 245 19.33 -7.63 -25.85
N GLY A 246 19.13 -7.44 -24.54
CA GLY A 246 19.93 -8.06 -23.48
C GLY A 246 21.17 -7.26 -23.08
N LYS A 247 21.40 -6.07 -23.67
CA LYS A 247 22.49 -5.18 -23.30
C LYS A 247 22.19 -4.57 -21.92
N GLN A 248 23.20 -4.52 -21.05
CA GLN A 248 23.06 -3.95 -19.71
C GLN A 248 23.02 -2.44 -19.77
N ILE A 249 21.96 -1.86 -19.25
CA ILE A 249 21.73 -0.43 -19.08
C ILE A 249 22.00 -0.06 -17.63
N THR A 250 22.80 0.94 -17.43
CA THR A 250 23.20 1.47 -16.11
C THR A 250 23.09 2.98 -16.11
N ARG A 251 23.12 3.60 -14.94
CA ARG A 251 23.17 5.07 -14.86
C ARG A 251 24.38 5.64 -15.61
N SER A 252 25.50 4.93 -15.66
CA SER A 252 26.71 5.38 -16.35
C SER A 252 26.54 5.55 -17.87
N ASN A 253 25.55 4.90 -18.48
CA ASN A 253 25.22 5.11 -19.90
C ASN A 253 24.67 6.51 -20.17
N PHE A 254 24.20 7.20 -19.14
CA PHE A 254 23.63 8.56 -19.17
C PHE A 254 24.50 9.58 -18.43
N LYS A 255 25.84 9.35 -18.46
CA LYS A 255 26.79 10.26 -17.81
C LYS A 255 26.64 11.68 -18.38
N ASP A 256 26.75 12.67 -17.48
CA ASP A 256 26.67 14.10 -17.79
C ASP A 256 25.30 14.56 -18.34
N GLN A 257 24.26 13.75 -18.18
CA GLN A 257 22.89 14.04 -18.58
C GLN A 257 21.93 14.05 -17.39
N TYR A 258 20.91 14.89 -17.47
CA TYR A 258 19.71 14.70 -16.65
C TYR A 258 18.96 13.49 -17.18
N LEU A 259 18.64 12.54 -16.31
CA LEU A 259 17.99 11.29 -16.68
C LEU A 259 16.57 11.27 -16.12
N LEU A 260 15.59 11.34 -17.01
CA LEU A 260 14.20 11.09 -16.65
C LEU A 260 13.92 9.58 -16.76
N ILE A 261 13.65 8.94 -15.64
CA ILE A 261 13.25 7.53 -15.60
C ILE A 261 11.74 7.48 -15.53
N HIS A 262 11.11 6.77 -16.47
CA HIS A 262 9.69 6.48 -16.49
C HIS A 262 9.45 5.01 -16.16
N PHE A 263 8.67 4.75 -15.10
CA PHE A 263 8.26 3.40 -14.67
C PHE A 263 6.87 3.10 -15.22
N TRP A 264 6.74 1.95 -15.90
CA TRP A 264 5.53 1.55 -16.59
C TRP A 264 5.38 0.03 -16.70
N ALA A 265 4.27 -0.47 -17.26
CA ALA A 265 4.12 -1.88 -17.61
C ALA A 265 3.16 -2.05 -18.79
N SER A 266 3.35 -3.11 -19.56
CA SER A 266 2.48 -3.41 -20.71
C SER A 266 1.04 -3.77 -20.33
N TRP A 267 0.85 -4.29 -19.15
CA TRP A 267 -0.44 -4.69 -18.58
C TRP A 267 -1.16 -3.55 -17.85
N ASP A 268 -0.50 -2.44 -17.58
CA ASP A 268 -1.10 -1.27 -16.89
C ASP A 268 -1.57 -0.22 -17.90
N THR A 269 -2.88 -0.12 -18.07
CA THR A 269 -3.51 0.78 -19.04
C THR A 269 -3.14 2.25 -18.80
N VAL A 270 -3.09 2.68 -17.54
CA VAL A 270 -2.77 4.07 -17.17
C VAL A 270 -1.33 4.41 -17.54
N SER A 271 -0.40 3.48 -17.34
CA SER A 271 0.99 3.62 -17.80
C SER A 271 1.08 3.73 -19.32
N ARG A 272 0.34 2.87 -20.03
CA ARG A 272 0.29 2.89 -21.50
C ARG A 272 -0.24 4.23 -22.04
N ASP A 273 -1.28 4.78 -21.46
CA ASP A 273 -1.81 6.10 -21.82
C ASP A 273 -0.79 7.21 -21.54
N SER A 274 -0.06 7.12 -20.43
CA SER A 274 0.99 8.08 -20.05
C SER A 274 2.18 8.07 -21.01
N ASN A 275 2.44 6.99 -21.75
CA ASN A 275 3.49 6.91 -22.77
C ASN A 275 3.37 8.01 -23.82
N THR A 276 2.16 8.53 -24.06
CA THR A 276 1.92 9.65 -24.98
C THR A 276 2.63 10.93 -24.49
N VAL A 277 2.65 11.19 -23.18
CA VAL A 277 3.36 12.31 -22.56
C VAL A 277 4.86 12.16 -22.81
N TYR A 278 5.42 10.99 -22.51
CA TYR A 278 6.86 10.74 -22.68
C TYR A 278 7.32 10.78 -24.13
N ARG A 279 6.45 10.37 -25.09
CA ARG A 279 6.73 10.57 -26.52
C ARG A 279 6.86 12.05 -26.89
N ARG A 280 6.00 12.93 -26.33
CA ARG A 280 6.09 14.38 -26.56
C ARG A 280 7.39 14.95 -25.99
N ILE A 281 7.70 14.60 -24.75
CA ILE A 281 8.95 15.01 -24.09
C ILE A 281 10.16 14.52 -24.90
N TYR A 282 10.20 13.24 -25.25
CA TYR A 282 11.28 12.67 -26.04
C TYR A 282 11.47 13.36 -27.40
N LYS A 283 10.38 13.58 -28.16
CA LYS A 283 10.42 14.30 -29.43
C LYS A 283 10.99 15.72 -29.31
N LYS A 284 10.65 16.41 -28.23
CA LYS A 284 11.13 17.75 -27.94
C LYS A 284 12.61 17.77 -27.56
N GLU A 285 13.00 16.84 -26.72
CA GLU A 285 14.33 16.81 -26.10
C GLU A 285 15.36 15.91 -26.81
N GLN A 286 14.98 15.17 -27.88
CA GLN A 286 15.87 14.22 -28.54
C GLN A 286 17.20 14.79 -29.07
N LYS A 287 17.28 16.12 -29.30
CA LYS A 287 18.50 16.81 -29.71
C LYS A 287 19.28 17.39 -28.51
N ASN A 288 18.70 17.39 -27.33
CA ASN A 288 19.32 17.89 -26.13
C ASN A 288 20.33 16.87 -25.59
N LYS A 289 21.62 17.14 -25.80
CA LYS A 289 22.70 16.23 -25.37
C LYS A 289 22.84 16.14 -23.84
N LYS A 290 22.12 16.98 -23.09
CA LYS A 290 22.14 17.01 -21.63
C LYS A 290 20.91 16.34 -21.00
N PHE A 291 20.04 15.77 -21.82
CA PHE A 291 18.86 15.05 -21.36
C PHE A 291 18.81 13.64 -21.93
N ALA A 292 18.36 12.71 -21.11
CA ALA A 292 18.06 11.35 -21.53
C ALA A 292 16.73 10.89 -20.90
N LEU A 293 16.03 10.03 -21.61
CA LEU A 293 14.82 9.36 -21.15
C LEU A 293 15.08 7.85 -21.11
N LEU A 294 14.73 7.20 -20.02
CA LEU A 294 14.79 5.75 -19.83
C LEU A 294 13.43 5.24 -19.39
N GLY A 295 12.88 4.26 -20.09
CA GLY A 295 11.72 3.49 -19.63
C GLY A 295 12.18 2.28 -18.84
N ILE A 296 11.66 2.09 -17.65
CA ILE A 296 11.84 0.86 -16.87
C ILE A 296 10.49 0.18 -16.76
N SER A 297 10.38 -1.01 -17.34
CA SER A 297 9.16 -1.78 -17.32
C SER A 297 9.12 -2.76 -16.14
N LEU A 298 7.93 -2.91 -15.53
CA LEU A 298 7.63 -3.88 -14.49
C LEU A 298 6.93 -5.12 -15.09
N ASP A 299 7.21 -5.45 -16.34
CA ASP A 299 6.68 -6.65 -16.98
C ASP A 299 7.36 -7.92 -16.44
N LEU A 300 6.58 -9.00 -16.40
CA LEU A 300 7.06 -10.36 -16.12
C LEU A 300 7.22 -11.19 -17.40
N ASN A 301 6.72 -10.68 -18.54
CA ASN A 301 6.75 -11.37 -19.82
C ASN A 301 7.43 -10.50 -20.89
N LYS A 302 8.52 -11.02 -21.45
CA LYS A 302 9.36 -10.31 -22.42
C LYS A 302 8.64 -9.99 -23.73
N ASP A 303 7.79 -10.88 -24.21
CA ASP A 303 7.11 -10.70 -25.50
C ASP A 303 6.02 -9.64 -25.40
N ASN A 304 5.25 -9.64 -24.30
CA ASN A 304 4.26 -8.61 -24.01
C ASN A 304 4.93 -7.23 -23.90
N TRP A 305 6.05 -7.14 -23.18
CA TRP A 305 6.84 -5.93 -23.07
C TRP A 305 7.32 -5.39 -24.40
N LYS A 306 7.96 -6.26 -25.23
CA LYS A 306 8.44 -5.89 -26.56
C LYS A 306 7.30 -5.44 -27.48
N LYS A 307 6.19 -6.19 -27.51
CA LYS A 307 5.00 -5.82 -28.26
C LYS A 307 4.44 -4.46 -27.86
N ALA A 308 4.46 -4.16 -26.57
CA ALA A 308 4.00 -2.86 -26.07
C ALA A 308 4.94 -1.72 -26.48
N ILE A 309 6.27 -1.92 -26.44
CA ILE A 309 7.26 -0.93 -26.93
C ILE A 309 6.96 -0.59 -28.41
N GLU A 310 6.74 -1.59 -29.25
CA GLU A 310 6.45 -1.41 -30.68
C GLU A 310 5.11 -0.70 -30.88
N THR A 311 4.05 -1.20 -30.22
CA THR A 311 2.69 -0.66 -30.33
C THR A 311 2.64 0.81 -29.91
N ASP A 312 3.27 1.15 -28.78
CA ASP A 312 3.27 2.51 -28.23
C ASP A 312 4.37 3.38 -28.87
N THR A 313 5.17 2.84 -29.78
CA THR A 313 6.24 3.53 -30.50
C THR A 313 7.22 4.22 -29.54
N LEU A 314 7.73 3.47 -28.54
CA LEU A 314 8.66 3.97 -27.52
C LEU A 314 10.11 3.96 -28.09
N LYS A 315 10.57 5.10 -28.60
CA LYS A 315 11.86 5.24 -29.32
C LYS A 315 13.06 5.53 -28.43
N TRP A 316 12.88 5.69 -27.14
CA TRP A 316 13.95 5.86 -26.16
C TRP A 316 14.33 4.54 -25.53
N GLU A 317 15.46 4.52 -24.82
CA GLU A 317 16.00 3.30 -24.19
C GLU A 317 14.98 2.69 -23.22
N GLN A 318 14.78 1.38 -23.34
CA GLN A 318 13.83 0.62 -22.51
C GLN A 318 14.57 -0.51 -21.81
N ALA A 319 14.36 -0.66 -20.52
CA ALA A 319 14.97 -1.71 -19.70
C ALA A 319 13.92 -2.49 -18.90
N CYS A 320 14.14 -3.78 -18.70
CA CYS A 320 13.27 -4.66 -17.93
C CYS A 320 14.04 -5.93 -17.53
N ASP A 321 14.04 -6.27 -16.25
CA ASP A 321 14.64 -7.54 -15.75
C ASP A 321 13.61 -8.66 -15.57
N LEU A 322 12.35 -8.41 -15.94
CA LEU A 322 11.22 -9.33 -15.81
C LEU A 322 10.91 -9.74 -14.38
N SER A 323 11.28 -8.91 -13.41
CA SER A 323 11.06 -9.16 -11.97
C SER A 323 9.86 -8.37 -11.40
N GLY A 324 9.19 -7.58 -12.22
CA GLY A 324 8.00 -6.81 -11.81
C GLY A 324 8.31 -5.85 -10.67
N TRP A 325 7.51 -5.90 -9.62
CA TRP A 325 7.70 -5.08 -8.41
C TRP A 325 8.95 -5.46 -7.59
N GLU A 326 9.52 -6.65 -7.81
CA GLU A 326 10.75 -7.11 -7.16
C GLU A 326 12.03 -6.53 -7.79
N THR A 327 11.91 -5.83 -8.92
CA THR A 327 13.01 -5.13 -9.58
C THR A 327 13.76 -4.21 -8.59
N GLY A 328 15.06 -4.41 -8.46
CA GLY A 328 15.85 -3.71 -7.43
C GLY A 328 15.75 -2.17 -7.49
N VAL A 329 15.74 -1.57 -8.68
CA VAL A 329 15.63 -0.11 -8.83
C VAL A 329 14.24 0.42 -8.42
N VAL A 330 13.19 -0.38 -8.51
CA VAL A 330 11.83 -0.04 -8.04
C VAL A 330 11.85 0.17 -6.53
N LYS A 331 12.46 -0.78 -5.80
CA LYS A 331 12.64 -0.69 -4.34
C LYS A 331 13.57 0.46 -3.95
N GLN A 332 14.71 0.59 -4.62
CA GLN A 332 15.72 1.62 -4.33
C GLN A 332 15.23 3.06 -4.56
N LEU A 333 14.33 3.27 -5.50
CA LEU A 333 13.71 4.58 -5.77
C LEU A 333 12.33 4.72 -5.13
N ALA A 334 11.93 3.75 -4.29
CA ALA A 334 10.66 3.70 -3.59
C ALA A 334 9.47 3.93 -4.53
N ILE A 335 9.44 3.21 -5.66
CA ILE A 335 8.32 3.24 -6.60
C ILE A 335 7.23 2.31 -6.08
N ARG A 336 6.02 2.84 -5.87
CA ARG A 336 4.90 2.11 -5.25
C ARG A 336 3.67 1.98 -6.14
N THR A 337 3.59 2.81 -7.17
CA THR A 337 2.46 2.84 -8.10
C THR A 337 2.95 3.04 -9.52
N LEU A 338 2.15 2.66 -10.50
CA LEU A 338 2.35 2.98 -11.91
C LEU A 338 1.24 3.91 -12.40
N PRO A 339 1.51 4.77 -13.37
CA PRO A 339 2.85 5.17 -13.80
C PRO A 339 3.58 6.00 -12.74
N ALA A 340 4.92 5.97 -12.75
CA ALA A 340 5.76 6.81 -11.92
C ALA A 340 6.93 7.38 -12.72
N ASN A 341 7.54 8.46 -12.20
CA ASN A 341 8.77 8.97 -12.78
C ASN A 341 9.73 9.52 -11.73
N VAL A 342 11.00 9.52 -12.09
CA VAL A 342 12.08 10.10 -11.29
C VAL A 342 13.01 10.86 -12.22
N LEU A 343 13.30 12.12 -11.90
CA LEU A 343 14.30 12.92 -12.60
C LEU A 343 15.59 12.92 -11.79
N LEU A 344 16.69 12.50 -12.41
CA LEU A 344 18.04 12.52 -11.83
C LEU A 344 18.89 13.60 -12.48
N SER A 345 19.70 14.31 -11.69
CA SER A 345 20.75 15.20 -12.20
C SER A 345 21.93 14.41 -12.79
N PRO A 346 22.85 15.07 -13.51
CA PRO A 346 24.08 14.46 -14.01
C PRO A 346 24.95 13.80 -12.92
N SER A 347 24.89 14.32 -11.69
CA SER A 347 25.59 13.73 -10.54
C SER A 347 24.82 12.52 -9.95
N GLY A 348 23.59 12.24 -10.42
CA GLY A 348 22.71 11.19 -9.94
C GLY A 348 21.89 11.56 -8.70
N ARG A 349 21.76 12.85 -8.39
CA ARG A 349 20.83 13.31 -7.33
C ARG A 349 19.42 13.29 -7.86
N ILE A 350 18.49 12.92 -7.00
CA ILE A 350 17.06 12.93 -7.30
C ILE A 350 16.56 14.38 -7.28
N GLU A 351 16.15 14.88 -8.42
CA GLU A 351 15.62 16.24 -8.60
C GLU A 351 14.11 16.33 -8.40
N GLY A 352 13.43 15.17 -8.46
CA GLY A 352 12.02 15.04 -8.18
C GLY A 352 11.47 13.68 -8.57
N LYS A 353 10.34 13.34 -7.98
CA LYS A 353 9.58 12.10 -8.21
C LYS A 353 8.15 12.46 -8.59
N ASN A 354 7.50 11.64 -9.40
CA ASN A 354 6.11 11.77 -9.81
C ASN A 354 5.76 13.18 -10.33
N LEU A 355 6.65 13.71 -11.15
CA LEU A 355 6.54 15.04 -11.73
C LEU A 355 5.48 15.06 -12.84
N SER A 356 4.64 16.09 -12.87
CA SER A 356 3.73 16.34 -13.99
C SER A 356 4.51 16.76 -15.25
N GLU A 357 3.92 16.59 -16.44
CA GLU A 357 4.50 17.02 -17.73
C GLU A 357 4.96 18.49 -17.65
N ALA A 358 4.09 19.39 -17.16
CA ALA A 358 4.41 20.81 -17.02
C ALA A 358 5.60 21.06 -16.07
N THR A 359 5.72 20.28 -14.99
CA THR A 359 6.83 20.39 -14.05
C THR A 359 8.14 19.90 -14.66
N ILE A 360 8.11 18.80 -15.42
CA ILE A 360 9.25 18.27 -16.15
C ILE A 360 9.73 19.32 -17.15
N GLU A 361 8.83 19.84 -17.98
CA GLU A 361 9.18 20.87 -18.98
C GLU A 361 9.77 22.14 -18.37
N LYS A 362 9.17 22.61 -17.25
CA LYS A 362 9.72 23.75 -16.52
C LYS A 362 11.15 23.48 -16.04
N LYS A 363 11.37 22.33 -15.37
CA LYS A 363 12.70 21.96 -14.88
C LYS A 363 13.74 21.88 -16.02
N LEU A 364 13.37 21.32 -17.18
CA LEU A 364 14.27 21.23 -18.33
C LEU A 364 14.62 22.62 -18.88
N LYS A 365 13.67 23.55 -18.95
CA LYS A 365 13.94 24.94 -19.32
C LYS A 365 14.87 25.64 -18.32
N ASP A 366 14.60 25.50 -17.03
CA ASP A 366 15.42 26.11 -15.97
C ASP A 366 16.88 25.59 -16.06
N ILE A 367 17.06 24.29 -16.37
CA ILE A 367 18.38 23.67 -16.59
C ILE A 367 19.06 24.28 -17.80
N GLU A 368 18.37 24.42 -18.94
CA GLU A 368 18.94 25.03 -20.15
C GLU A 368 19.36 26.49 -19.92
N GLU A 369 18.57 27.26 -19.19
CA GLU A 369 18.87 28.63 -18.85
C GLU A 369 20.10 28.76 -17.95
N GLN A 370 20.22 27.89 -16.94
CA GLN A 370 21.37 27.82 -16.05
C GLN A 370 22.65 27.48 -16.83
N GLU A 371 22.59 26.50 -17.73
CA GLU A 371 23.73 26.15 -18.58
C GLU A 371 24.19 27.29 -19.51
N LYS A 372 23.22 28.03 -20.07
CA LYS A 372 23.54 29.20 -20.88
C LYS A 372 24.32 30.25 -20.08
N LYS A 373 23.81 30.57 -18.88
CA LYS A 373 24.45 31.53 -17.97
C LYS A 373 25.87 31.08 -17.56
N GLU A 374 26.05 29.79 -17.25
CA GLU A 374 27.36 29.24 -16.92
C GLU A 374 28.35 29.30 -18.08
N LYS A 375 27.89 29.00 -19.31
CA LYS A 375 28.73 29.10 -20.52
C LYS A 375 29.13 30.55 -20.81
N GLU A 376 28.23 31.49 -20.65
CA GLU A 376 28.51 32.92 -20.80
C GLU A 376 29.55 33.38 -19.78
N LYS A 377 29.37 33.07 -18.51
CA LYS A 377 30.32 33.38 -17.43
C LYS A 377 31.74 32.79 -17.68
N LYS A 378 31.78 31.52 -18.14
CA LYS A 378 33.07 30.89 -18.50
C LYS A 378 33.76 31.59 -19.65
N ARG A 379 33.00 32.02 -20.67
CA ARG A 379 33.55 32.80 -21.81
C ARG A 379 34.07 34.16 -21.38
N GLU A 380 33.38 34.86 -20.50
CA GLU A 380 33.81 36.14 -19.94
C GLU A 380 35.15 36.00 -19.18
N ILE A 381 35.24 35.00 -18.28
CA ILE A 381 36.45 34.70 -17.52
C ILE A 381 37.63 34.37 -18.47
N GLU A 382 37.38 33.58 -19.50
CA GLU A 382 38.41 33.23 -20.49
C GLU A 382 38.89 34.46 -21.28
N ASN A 383 37.98 35.32 -21.68
CA ASN A 383 38.28 36.56 -22.37
C ASN A 383 39.07 37.54 -21.48
N GLU A 384 38.74 37.66 -20.20
CA GLU A 384 39.53 38.46 -19.25
C GLU A 384 40.93 37.89 -19.04
N ARG A 385 41.11 36.59 -18.98
CA ARG A 385 42.42 35.93 -18.89
C ARG A 385 43.26 36.17 -20.14
N LYS A 386 42.64 36.20 -21.33
CA LYS A 386 43.34 36.52 -22.59
C LYS A 386 43.75 37.99 -22.69
N LYS A 387 42.99 38.91 -22.08
CA LYS A 387 43.32 40.33 -22.03
C LYS A 387 44.47 40.67 -21.04
N LYS A 388 44.69 39.80 -20.03
CA LYS A 388 45.76 39.97 -19.02
C LYS A 388 47.08 39.28 -19.39
N ARG A 389 47.12 38.57 -20.51
CA ARG A 389 48.33 38.01 -21.14
C ARG A 389 48.78 38.89 -22.33
#